data_5477e42e1a0375dcab03d83fd7b880ae
#
_entry.id   5477e42e1a0375dcab03d83fd7b880ae
#
_cell.length_a   1.000
_cell.length_b   1.000
_cell.length_c   1.000
_cell.angle_alpha   90.00
_cell.angle_beta   90.00
_cell.angle_gamma   90.00
#
_symmetry.space_group_name_H-M   'P 1'
#
loop_
_entity.id
_entity.type
_entity.pdbx_description
1 polymer ?
#
loop_
_entity_poly.entity_id
_entity_poly.type
_entity_poly.pdbx_seq_one_letter_code
_entity_poly.pdbx_strand_id
1 'polypeptide(L)'
;MGKPTGFLDYERKESVAEAPLKRIKHFNEFHTPLSKKEQERQGARCMNCGVPFCQSGILIKGMVTGCPLNNLIPEWNDATYTGNWDEAYNRLRKTNPFPEFTGRVCPHPCEVGCTCNLGGDPVNIKEKELSIIERAYESGLIKPEPPEVRTGKTVAIVGSGPSGLCVAEYLNRRGHSVTVYERSDRVGGLLMYGIPNMKLEKTYIERKVKLMEKEGVVFKTGVNVGVDVKAQDLKKQYDAVVLCCGASNPRDIKAPGRKSKGIYFAVDYLKAATKSLLDSNFADKKYIDAKDKNVMVIGGGDTGNDCVGTSIRLGCKSLIQLEMMPKLPDERQPNNPWPEWPRVCKTDYGQEEAIAVFGKDPRVYQTTVKEFIANEKGEVCKAKLVKLESKFDKKSGRNIMAEVAGSEYEVPVDLVLIAAGFLGSQSYVTKAFGLDLTERTNVKTVEGHFKTNVDKVFTAGDMHRGQSLVVWAIREGRDCAREVDKALMGYSNL
;
A
#
# COMPACT_ATOMS: atom_id res chain seq x y z
N MET A 1 -18.39 27.33 -4.66
CA MET A 1 -17.22 27.50 -3.77
C MET A 1 -17.59 27.02 -2.38
N GLY A 2 -16.71 26.25 -1.72
CA GLY A 2 -16.90 25.85 -0.34
C GLY A 2 -17.14 27.06 0.58
N LYS A 3 -17.45 26.81 1.84
CA LYS A 3 -17.63 27.90 2.80
C LYS A 3 -16.24 28.48 3.16
N PRO A 4 -15.89 29.75 2.83
CA PRO A 4 -14.54 30.29 3.06
C PRO A 4 -14.06 30.21 4.51
N THR A 5 -15.00 30.24 5.47
CA THR A 5 -14.74 30.14 6.92
C THR A 5 -15.01 28.75 7.50
N GLY A 6 -15.35 27.75 6.67
CA GLY A 6 -15.82 26.47 7.15
C GLY A 6 -14.81 25.72 8.04
N PHE A 7 -13.51 25.89 7.80
CA PHE A 7 -12.44 25.34 8.64
C PHE A 7 -12.34 26.01 10.03
N LEU A 8 -12.91 27.19 10.21
CA LEU A 8 -13.05 27.87 11.49
C LEU A 8 -14.38 27.54 12.19
N ASP A 9 -15.43 27.29 11.39
CA ASP A 9 -16.80 27.07 11.92
C ASP A 9 -17.06 25.62 12.33
N TYR A 10 -16.35 24.68 11.73
CA TYR A 10 -16.54 23.24 11.96
C TYR A 10 -15.24 22.57 12.38
N GLU A 11 -15.29 21.86 13.49
CA GLU A 11 -14.19 20.99 13.92
C GLU A 11 -13.97 19.82 12.94
N ARG A 12 -12.73 19.35 12.83
CA ARG A 12 -12.40 18.12 12.09
C ARG A 12 -13.04 16.93 12.79
N LYS A 13 -13.71 16.08 12.03
CA LYS A 13 -14.23 14.79 12.49
C LYS A 13 -13.77 13.67 11.57
N GLU A 14 -13.55 12.52 12.15
CA GLU A 14 -13.15 11.30 11.46
C GLU A 14 -14.16 10.18 11.77
N SER A 15 -14.11 9.11 10.97
CA SER A 15 -14.82 7.87 11.26
C SER A 15 -14.43 7.33 12.64
N VAL A 16 -15.38 6.74 13.34
CA VAL A 16 -15.15 6.20 14.68
C VAL A 16 -14.70 4.74 14.57
N ALA A 17 -13.50 4.45 15.05
CA ALA A 17 -13.01 3.09 15.16
C ALA A 17 -13.68 2.35 16.33
N GLU A 18 -13.99 1.08 16.18
CA GLU A 18 -14.37 0.23 17.30
C GLU A 18 -13.25 0.17 18.35
N ALA A 19 -13.64 0.07 19.63
CA ALA A 19 -12.68 -0.07 20.72
C ALA A 19 -11.72 -1.26 20.48
N PRO A 20 -10.42 -1.15 20.80
CA PRO A 20 -9.42 -2.16 20.50
C PRO A 20 -9.80 -3.57 20.95
N LEU A 21 -10.26 -3.74 22.20
CA LEU A 21 -10.68 -5.04 22.75
C LEU A 21 -11.94 -5.63 22.10
N LYS A 22 -12.70 -4.82 21.36
CA LYS A 22 -13.86 -5.29 20.59
C LYS A 22 -13.42 -5.72 19.19
N ARG A 23 -12.68 -4.85 18.47
CA ARG A 23 -12.29 -5.07 17.07
C ARG A 23 -11.30 -6.22 16.86
N ILE A 24 -10.50 -6.60 17.88
CA ILE A 24 -9.61 -7.77 17.79
C ILE A 24 -10.35 -9.12 17.70
N LYS A 25 -11.66 -9.15 17.91
CA LYS A 25 -12.47 -10.38 17.85
C LYS A 25 -12.88 -10.78 16.44
N HIS A 26 -12.58 -9.96 15.43
CA HIS A 26 -12.92 -10.22 14.04
C HIS A 26 -11.86 -9.65 13.06
N PHE A 27 -11.98 -10.04 11.79
CA PHE A 27 -11.12 -9.59 10.70
C PHE A 27 -11.84 -8.65 9.71
N ASN A 28 -12.99 -8.07 10.10
CA ASN A 28 -13.72 -7.08 9.29
C ASN A 28 -13.15 -5.68 9.49
N GLU A 29 -13.42 -4.77 8.55
CA GLU A 29 -13.20 -3.34 8.77
C GLU A 29 -13.93 -2.88 10.04
N PHE A 30 -13.35 -1.95 10.77
CA PHE A 30 -13.82 -1.60 12.12
C PHE A 30 -14.08 -0.10 12.30
N HIS A 31 -14.16 0.66 11.22
CA HIS A 31 -14.53 2.07 11.25
C HIS A 31 -15.99 2.28 10.87
N THR A 32 -16.72 3.07 11.67
CA THR A 32 -18.08 3.51 11.34
C THR A 32 -17.99 4.84 10.58
N PRO A 33 -18.42 4.88 9.30
CA PRO A 33 -18.37 6.11 8.50
C PRO A 33 -19.19 7.25 9.12
N LEU A 34 -18.79 8.49 8.86
CA LEU A 34 -19.56 9.67 9.21
C LEU A 34 -20.89 9.69 8.46
N SER A 35 -21.94 10.22 9.11
CA SER A 35 -23.23 10.43 8.46
C SER A 35 -23.14 11.36 7.25
N LYS A 36 -24.09 11.26 6.30
CA LYS A 36 -24.17 12.12 5.11
C LYS A 36 -24.05 13.60 5.48
N LYS A 37 -24.85 14.06 6.45
CA LYS A 37 -24.87 15.44 6.93
C LYS A 37 -23.52 15.89 7.51
N GLU A 38 -22.84 15.02 8.23
CA GLU A 38 -21.52 15.32 8.77
C GLU A 38 -20.46 15.33 7.66
N GLN A 39 -20.56 14.43 6.69
CA GLN A 39 -19.70 14.44 5.50
C GLN A 39 -19.84 15.76 4.71
N GLU A 40 -21.05 16.26 4.51
CA GLU A 40 -21.31 17.56 3.89
C GLU A 40 -20.63 18.69 4.67
N ARG A 41 -20.77 18.71 6.00
CA ARG A 41 -20.08 19.70 6.87
C ARG A 41 -18.57 19.61 6.74
N GLN A 42 -18.00 18.39 6.73
CA GLN A 42 -16.56 18.21 6.59
C GLN A 42 -16.06 18.69 5.21
N GLY A 43 -16.89 18.60 4.15
CA GLY A 43 -16.61 19.22 2.85
C GLY A 43 -16.50 20.73 2.93
N ALA A 44 -17.32 21.40 3.75
CA ALA A 44 -17.27 22.84 3.97
C ALA A 44 -15.95 23.35 4.56
N ARG A 45 -15.16 22.48 5.23
CA ARG A 45 -13.87 22.86 5.81
C ARG A 45 -12.82 23.22 4.75
N CYS A 46 -13.03 22.83 3.49
CA CYS A 46 -12.14 23.22 2.40
C CYS A 46 -12.37 24.67 2.01
N MET A 47 -11.41 25.54 2.28
CA MET A 47 -11.48 26.96 1.92
C MET A 47 -11.18 27.25 0.43
N ASN A 48 -10.98 26.21 -0.39
CA ASN A 48 -10.61 26.32 -1.80
C ASN A 48 -9.46 27.34 -2.01
N CYS A 49 -8.35 27.15 -1.31
CA CYS A 49 -7.20 28.03 -1.36
C CYS A 49 -6.63 28.09 -2.80
N GLY A 50 -6.16 29.28 -3.24
CA GLY A 50 -5.67 29.49 -4.61
C GLY A 50 -4.41 28.67 -4.95
N VAL A 51 -3.71 28.13 -3.97
CA VAL A 51 -2.54 27.24 -4.14
C VAL A 51 -2.78 25.95 -3.37
N PRO A 52 -3.51 24.97 -3.95
CA PRO A 52 -3.89 23.75 -3.26
C PRO A 52 -2.74 22.76 -3.20
N PHE A 53 -1.85 22.88 -2.21
CA PHE A 53 -0.75 21.92 -1.98
C PHE A 53 -1.24 20.48 -1.82
N CYS A 54 -2.48 20.29 -1.39
CA CYS A 54 -3.10 18.96 -1.32
C CYS A 54 -3.11 18.23 -2.67
N GLN A 55 -3.06 18.96 -3.80
CA GLN A 55 -3.03 18.39 -5.16
C GLN A 55 -1.60 18.24 -5.74
N SER A 56 -0.56 18.74 -5.07
CA SER A 56 0.76 18.94 -5.69
C SER A 56 1.52 17.66 -5.99
N GLY A 57 1.45 16.66 -5.11
CA GLY A 57 2.21 15.41 -5.25
C GLY A 57 3.73 15.60 -5.37
N ILE A 58 4.29 16.64 -4.75
CA ILE A 58 5.72 16.95 -4.81
C ILE A 58 6.53 16.18 -3.77
N LEU A 59 7.82 15.99 -4.04
CA LEU A 59 8.76 15.38 -3.10
C LEU A 59 9.56 16.49 -2.38
N ILE A 60 9.48 16.51 -1.05
CA ILE A 60 10.28 17.38 -0.21
C ILE A 60 11.14 16.52 0.70
N LYS A 61 12.46 16.66 0.63
CA LYS A 61 13.42 15.81 1.36
C LYS A 61 13.17 14.31 1.19
N GLY A 62 12.77 13.90 -0.01
CA GLY A 62 12.50 12.49 -0.36
C GLY A 62 11.14 11.93 0.08
N MET A 63 10.33 12.73 0.78
CA MET A 63 8.96 12.35 1.19
C MET A 63 7.93 13.14 0.39
N VAL A 64 6.78 12.50 0.09
CA VAL A 64 5.73 13.15 -0.67
C VAL A 64 4.85 14.05 0.20
N THR A 65 4.45 15.20 -0.33
CA THR A 65 3.37 16.05 0.17
C THR A 65 2.39 16.36 -0.95
N GLY A 66 1.10 16.43 -0.62
CA GLY A 66 0.04 16.50 -1.63
C GLY A 66 -0.22 15.16 -2.34
N CYS A 67 -1.28 15.10 -3.14
CA CYS A 67 -1.71 13.89 -3.83
C CYS A 67 -0.90 13.64 -5.10
N PRO A 68 -0.16 12.52 -5.24
CA PRO A 68 0.53 12.14 -6.48
C PRO A 68 -0.39 11.98 -7.69
N LEU A 69 -1.67 11.67 -7.47
CA LEU A 69 -2.66 11.57 -8.54
C LEU A 69 -3.16 12.94 -9.02
N ASN A 70 -2.78 14.02 -8.33
CA ASN A 70 -3.27 15.38 -8.56
C ASN A 70 -4.80 15.46 -8.46
N ASN A 71 -5.37 14.76 -7.46
CA ASN A 71 -6.81 14.71 -7.24
C ASN A 71 -7.43 16.10 -7.09
N LEU A 72 -8.62 16.30 -7.68
CA LEU A 72 -9.35 17.57 -7.69
C LEU A 72 -10.05 17.82 -6.34
N ILE A 73 -9.26 17.86 -5.27
CA ILE A 73 -9.71 17.85 -3.88
C ILE A 73 -10.61 19.04 -3.52
N PRO A 74 -10.29 20.30 -3.86
CA PRO A 74 -11.17 21.42 -3.59
C PRO A 74 -12.53 21.30 -4.30
N GLU A 75 -12.54 20.84 -5.55
CA GLU A 75 -13.75 20.70 -6.35
C GLU A 75 -14.71 19.66 -5.77
N TRP A 76 -14.22 18.49 -5.40
CA TRP A 76 -15.11 17.47 -4.82
C TRP A 76 -15.57 17.83 -3.40
N ASN A 77 -14.77 18.57 -2.63
CA ASN A 77 -15.21 19.06 -1.32
C ASN A 77 -16.35 20.07 -1.46
N ASP A 78 -16.27 20.96 -2.43
CA ASP A 78 -17.34 21.91 -2.75
C ASP A 78 -18.62 21.19 -3.20
N ALA A 79 -18.48 20.25 -4.14
CA ALA A 79 -19.62 19.44 -4.60
C ALA A 79 -20.26 18.64 -3.45
N THR A 80 -19.45 18.05 -2.54
CA THR A 80 -19.97 17.34 -1.37
C THR A 80 -20.68 18.29 -0.42
N TYR A 81 -20.11 19.46 -0.13
CA TYR A 81 -20.71 20.46 0.77
C TYR A 81 -22.08 20.92 0.27
N THR A 82 -22.22 21.11 -1.04
CA THR A 82 -23.48 21.52 -1.67
C THR A 82 -24.45 20.37 -1.91
N GLY A 83 -24.10 19.14 -1.50
CA GLY A 83 -24.95 17.95 -1.65
C GLY A 83 -24.95 17.36 -3.06
N ASN A 84 -24.12 17.84 -3.96
CA ASN A 84 -23.99 17.32 -5.33
C ASN A 84 -22.98 16.18 -5.41
N TRP A 85 -23.39 15.02 -4.88
CA TRP A 85 -22.55 13.84 -4.75
C TRP A 85 -22.14 13.21 -6.09
N ASP A 86 -23.00 13.30 -7.11
CA ASP A 86 -22.71 12.77 -8.43
C ASP A 86 -21.57 13.56 -9.08
N GLU A 87 -21.55 14.90 -8.93
CA GLU A 87 -20.45 15.72 -9.39
C GLU A 87 -19.18 15.48 -8.58
N ALA A 88 -19.30 15.26 -7.27
CA ALA A 88 -18.15 14.88 -6.44
C ALA A 88 -17.48 13.60 -6.94
N TYR A 89 -18.28 12.58 -7.30
CA TYR A 89 -17.79 11.34 -7.91
C TYR A 89 -17.15 11.59 -9.28
N ASN A 90 -17.78 12.39 -10.15
CA ASN A 90 -17.24 12.74 -11.46
C ASN A 90 -15.87 13.41 -11.35
N ARG A 91 -15.68 14.32 -10.37
CA ARG A 91 -14.37 14.97 -10.11
C ARG A 91 -13.33 13.99 -9.59
N LEU A 92 -13.71 13.12 -8.68
CA LEU A 92 -12.82 12.12 -8.10
C LEU A 92 -12.34 11.11 -9.16
N ARG A 93 -13.27 10.59 -9.96
CA ARG A 93 -13.00 9.59 -11.01
C ARG A 93 -12.05 10.09 -12.10
N LYS A 94 -11.98 11.41 -12.37
CA LYS A 94 -11.08 11.97 -13.39
C LYS A 94 -9.61 11.64 -13.14
N THR A 95 -9.20 11.61 -11.90
CA THR A 95 -7.80 11.47 -11.50
C THR A 95 -7.49 10.18 -10.75
N ASN A 96 -8.49 9.57 -10.13
CA ASN A 96 -8.33 8.33 -9.35
C ASN A 96 -9.32 7.25 -9.80
N PRO A 97 -8.85 6.14 -10.40
CA PRO A 97 -9.71 5.04 -10.81
C PRO A 97 -10.07 4.07 -9.67
N PHE A 98 -9.43 4.20 -8.49
CA PHE A 98 -9.58 3.27 -7.34
C PHE A 98 -9.74 3.98 -6.00
N PRO A 99 -10.73 4.88 -5.84
CA PRO A 99 -10.93 5.58 -4.57
C PRO A 99 -11.29 4.63 -3.42
N GLU A 100 -11.94 3.50 -3.72
CA GLU A 100 -12.26 2.45 -2.76
C GLU A 100 -11.01 1.84 -2.09
N PHE A 101 -9.87 1.82 -2.80
CA PHE A 101 -8.60 1.35 -2.24
C PHE A 101 -7.85 2.49 -1.56
N THR A 102 -7.69 3.62 -2.23
CA THR A 102 -6.93 4.75 -1.70
C THR A 102 -7.58 5.36 -0.46
N GLY A 103 -8.90 5.47 -0.42
CA GLY A 103 -9.65 5.92 0.76
C GLY A 103 -9.45 5.03 2.00
N ARG A 104 -9.01 3.79 1.82
CA ARG A 104 -8.72 2.85 2.93
C ARG A 104 -7.25 2.76 3.29
N VAL A 105 -6.37 2.63 2.29
CA VAL A 105 -4.96 2.24 2.53
C VAL A 105 -3.92 3.31 2.20
N CYS A 106 -4.30 4.43 1.58
CA CYS A 106 -3.39 5.55 1.36
C CYS A 106 -3.10 6.28 2.68
N PRO A 107 -1.83 6.63 2.99
CA PRO A 107 -1.52 7.44 4.17
C PRO A 107 -1.86 8.93 4.01
N HIS A 108 -2.49 9.32 2.90
CA HIS A 108 -3.05 10.64 2.58
C HIS A 108 -2.07 11.82 2.71
N PRO A 109 -1.00 11.83 1.90
CA PRO A 109 -0.09 12.98 1.84
C PRO A 109 -0.79 14.29 1.43
N CYS A 110 -1.98 14.20 0.86
CA CYS A 110 -2.84 15.34 0.58
C CYS A 110 -3.31 16.07 1.85
N GLU A 111 -3.59 15.36 2.94
CA GLU A 111 -3.91 15.97 4.23
C GLU A 111 -2.68 16.65 4.84
N VAL A 112 -1.50 16.04 4.69
CA VAL A 112 -0.23 16.66 5.08
C VAL A 112 0.00 17.98 4.34
N GLY A 113 -0.28 18.03 3.04
CA GLY A 113 -0.14 19.22 2.21
C GLY A 113 -1.27 20.24 2.34
N CYS A 114 -2.33 19.95 3.10
CA CYS A 114 -3.44 20.89 3.27
C CYS A 114 -2.98 22.17 3.98
N THR A 115 -3.32 23.33 3.41
CA THR A 115 -2.96 24.65 3.97
C THR A 115 -3.63 24.95 5.30
N CYS A 116 -4.75 24.28 5.63
CA CYS A 116 -5.37 24.37 6.96
C CYS A 116 -4.43 23.92 8.09
N ASN A 117 -3.41 23.10 7.80
CA ASN A 117 -2.37 22.73 8.77
C ASN A 117 -1.53 23.90 9.30
N LEU A 118 -1.60 25.07 8.69
CA LEU A 118 -0.89 26.26 9.16
C LEU A 118 -1.53 26.92 10.39
N GLY A 119 -2.81 26.66 10.62
CA GLY A 119 -3.55 27.28 11.72
C GLY A 119 -4.53 26.34 12.43
N GLY A 120 -4.46 25.03 12.17
CA GLY A 120 -5.36 24.04 12.77
C GLY A 120 -5.28 22.68 12.08
N ASP A 121 -6.37 21.94 12.12
CA ASP A 121 -6.45 20.62 11.53
C ASP A 121 -6.70 20.66 10.00
N PRO A 122 -6.09 19.75 9.22
CA PRO A 122 -6.34 19.65 7.79
C PRO A 122 -7.79 19.27 7.49
N VAL A 123 -8.19 19.48 6.25
CA VAL A 123 -9.45 18.93 5.72
C VAL A 123 -9.38 17.41 5.78
N ASN A 124 -10.49 16.77 6.15
CA ASN A 124 -10.63 15.31 6.20
C ASN A 124 -10.79 14.72 4.78
N ILE A 125 -9.68 14.64 4.03
CA ILE A 125 -9.68 14.29 2.62
C ILE A 125 -9.88 12.77 2.43
N LYS A 126 -9.26 11.96 3.29
CA LYS A 126 -9.37 10.51 3.28
C LYS A 126 -10.81 10.01 3.37
N GLU A 127 -11.49 10.44 4.41
CA GLU A 127 -12.88 10.10 4.67
C GLU A 127 -13.82 10.58 3.55
N LYS A 128 -13.51 11.74 3.00
CA LYS A 128 -14.27 12.31 1.89
C LYS A 128 -14.15 11.47 0.63
N GLU A 129 -12.93 11.10 0.26
CA GLU A 129 -12.66 10.25 -0.89
C GLU A 129 -13.40 8.91 -0.76
N LEU A 130 -13.30 8.26 0.40
CA LEU A 130 -14.00 7.01 0.70
C LEU A 130 -15.51 7.17 0.65
N SER A 131 -16.05 8.22 1.25
CA SER A 131 -17.49 8.43 1.33
C SER A 131 -18.11 8.74 -0.06
N ILE A 132 -17.38 9.43 -0.94
CA ILE A 132 -17.82 9.70 -2.32
C ILE A 132 -17.96 8.38 -3.09
N ILE A 133 -16.96 7.51 -3.04
CA ILE A 133 -16.99 6.26 -3.83
C ILE A 133 -18.01 5.28 -3.28
N GLU A 134 -18.10 5.08 -1.96
CA GLU A 134 -19.07 4.13 -1.41
C GLU A 134 -20.51 4.58 -1.71
N ARG A 135 -20.78 5.88 -1.58
CA ARG A 135 -22.08 6.44 -1.94
C ARG A 135 -22.40 6.27 -3.43
N ALA A 136 -21.43 6.44 -4.32
CA ALA A 136 -21.64 6.23 -5.75
C ALA A 136 -22.00 4.78 -6.09
N TYR A 137 -21.45 3.80 -5.35
CA TYR A 137 -21.88 2.40 -5.45
C TYR A 137 -23.27 2.18 -4.85
N GLU A 138 -23.55 2.69 -3.66
CA GLU A 138 -24.85 2.55 -2.98
C GLU A 138 -26.01 3.15 -3.76
N SER A 139 -25.79 4.30 -4.41
CA SER A 139 -26.80 4.96 -5.25
C SER A 139 -27.00 4.31 -6.62
N GLY A 140 -26.16 3.34 -7.00
CA GLY A 140 -26.19 2.73 -8.33
C GLY A 140 -25.69 3.66 -9.45
N LEU A 141 -24.97 4.72 -9.12
CA LEU A 141 -24.34 5.64 -10.09
C LEU A 141 -23.26 4.91 -10.90
N ILE A 142 -22.51 4.01 -10.25
CA ILE A 142 -21.45 3.25 -10.91
C ILE A 142 -22.07 2.09 -11.69
N LYS A 143 -21.89 2.14 -13.00
CA LYS A 143 -22.30 1.09 -13.94
C LYS A 143 -21.12 0.69 -14.82
N PRO A 144 -21.11 -0.53 -15.39
CA PRO A 144 -20.11 -0.90 -16.39
C PRO A 144 -20.18 0.03 -17.61
N GLU A 145 -19.02 0.54 -18.02
CA GLU A 145 -18.86 1.42 -19.18
C GLU A 145 -17.86 0.80 -20.17
N PRO A 146 -18.26 -0.27 -20.89
CA PRO A 146 -17.39 -0.85 -21.90
C PRO A 146 -17.11 0.17 -23.00
N PRO A 147 -15.89 0.18 -23.58
CA PRO A 147 -15.58 1.10 -24.66
C PRO A 147 -16.48 0.85 -25.89
N GLU A 148 -17.05 1.90 -26.46
CA GLU A 148 -17.92 1.83 -27.63
C GLU A 148 -17.20 1.30 -28.88
N VAL A 149 -15.90 1.64 -28.99
CA VAL A 149 -15.07 1.26 -30.13
C VAL A 149 -13.79 0.56 -29.66
N ARG A 150 -13.51 -0.62 -30.21
CA ARG A 150 -12.27 -1.34 -29.98
C ARG A 150 -11.21 -0.92 -31.02
N THR A 151 -9.98 -0.71 -30.57
CA THR A 151 -8.85 -0.27 -31.43
C THR A 151 -8.25 -1.40 -32.28
N GLY A 152 -8.60 -2.65 -31.99
CA GLY A 152 -7.96 -3.83 -32.58
C GLY A 152 -6.57 -4.15 -31.99
N LYS A 153 -6.04 -3.33 -31.08
CA LYS A 153 -4.77 -3.58 -30.38
C LYS A 153 -4.96 -4.42 -29.15
N THR A 154 -3.98 -5.27 -28.87
CA THR A 154 -3.97 -6.23 -27.77
C THR A 154 -2.83 -5.95 -26.81
N VAL A 155 -3.10 -5.93 -25.49
CA VAL A 155 -2.11 -5.67 -24.45
C VAL A 155 -2.15 -6.76 -23.38
N ALA A 156 -1.00 -7.36 -23.07
CA ALA A 156 -0.81 -8.21 -21.92
C ALA A 156 -0.26 -7.39 -20.74
N ILE A 157 -0.87 -7.53 -19.57
CA ILE A 157 -0.39 -6.94 -18.32
C ILE A 157 0.01 -8.08 -17.39
N VAL A 158 1.22 -8.02 -16.84
CA VAL A 158 1.74 -9.02 -15.91
C VAL A 158 1.76 -8.47 -14.51
N GLY A 159 0.90 -9.00 -13.65
CA GLY A 159 0.65 -8.53 -12.29
C GLY A 159 -0.62 -7.69 -12.18
N SER A 160 -1.44 -8.02 -11.19
CA SER A 160 -2.74 -7.41 -10.92
C SER A 160 -2.76 -6.50 -9.69
N GLY A 161 -1.58 -6.03 -9.24
CA GLY A 161 -1.50 -5.00 -8.20
C GLY A 161 -2.05 -3.64 -8.66
N PRO A 162 -2.06 -2.61 -7.80
CA PRO A 162 -2.64 -1.29 -8.12
C PRO A 162 -2.17 -0.70 -9.45
N SER A 163 -0.87 -0.85 -9.77
CA SER A 163 -0.31 -0.37 -11.04
C SER A 163 -0.88 -1.13 -12.24
N GLY A 164 -0.89 -2.48 -12.19
CA GLY A 164 -1.41 -3.31 -13.28
C GLY A 164 -2.90 -3.12 -13.51
N LEU A 165 -3.69 -3.02 -12.43
CA LEU A 165 -5.11 -2.67 -12.52
C LEU A 165 -5.33 -1.30 -13.16
N CYS A 166 -4.47 -0.31 -12.82
CA CYS A 166 -4.56 1.03 -13.38
C CYS A 166 -4.25 1.04 -14.89
N VAL A 167 -3.18 0.36 -15.30
CA VAL A 167 -2.88 0.16 -16.73
C VAL A 167 -4.06 -0.48 -17.45
N ALA A 168 -4.63 -1.54 -16.85
CA ALA A 168 -5.78 -2.25 -17.44
C ALA A 168 -7.01 -1.36 -17.61
N GLU A 169 -7.36 -0.60 -16.58
CA GLU A 169 -8.49 0.35 -16.57
C GLU A 169 -8.37 1.37 -17.71
N TYR A 170 -7.22 2.05 -17.79
CA TYR A 170 -7.02 3.11 -18.78
C TYR A 170 -6.94 2.57 -20.21
N LEU A 171 -6.20 1.47 -20.45
CA LEU A 171 -6.07 0.91 -21.78
C LEU A 171 -7.37 0.28 -22.27
N ASN A 172 -8.13 -0.40 -21.39
CA ASN A 172 -9.44 -0.93 -21.75
C ASN A 172 -10.42 0.19 -22.10
N ARG A 173 -10.48 1.24 -21.26
CA ARG A 173 -11.33 2.42 -21.52
C ARG A 173 -10.96 3.12 -22.83
N ARG A 174 -9.69 3.11 -23.21
CA ARG A 174 -9.21 3.62 -24.52
C ARG A 174 -9.66 2.75 -25.70
N GLY A 175 -10.12 1.53 -25.47
CA GLY A 175 -10.60 0.58 -26.47
C GLY A 175 -9.62 -0.55 -26.81
N HIS A 176 -8.47 -0.66 -26.14
CA HIS A 176 -7.57 -1.79 -26.34
C HIS A 176 -8.16 -3.07 -25.72
N SER A 177 -7.82 -4.24 -26.29
CA SER A 177 -8.15 -5.54 -25.69
C SER A 177 -7.09 -5.92 -24.68
N VAL A 178 -7.46 -5.96 -23.39
CA VAL A 178 -6.53 -6.12 -22.28
C VAL A 178 -6.69 -7.47 -21.61
N THR A 179 -5.56 -8.17 -21.41
CA THR A 179 -5.48 -9.39 -20.61
C THR A 179 -4.48 -9.20 -19.47
N VAL A 180 -4.95 -9.39 -18.23
CA VAL A 180 -4.14 -9.31 -17.01
C VAL A 180 -3.78 -10.71 -16.54
N TYR A 181 -2.49 -11.01 -16.40
CA TYR A 181 -1.96 -12.26 -15.87
C TYR A 181 -1.58 -12.09 -14.40
N GLU A 182 -2.14 -12.90 -13.54
CA GLU A 182 -1.87 -12.89 -12.09
C GLU A 182 -1.42 -14.28 -11.63
N ARG A 183 -0.27 -14.34 -10.95
CA ARG A 183 0.27 -15.61 -10.43
C ARG A 183 -0.50 -16.19 -9.25
N SER A 184 -1.19 -15.33 -8.50
CA SER A 184 -2.06 -15.76 -7.39
C SER A 184 -3.43 -16.20 -7.91
N ASP A 185 -4.17 -16.88 -7.05
CA ASP A 185 -5.53 -17.34 -7.30
C ASP A 185 -6.57 -16.21 -7.31
N ARG A 186 -6.22 -15.02 -6.79
CA ARG A 186 -7.07 -13.83 -6.76
C ARG A 186 -6.31 -12.59 -7.25
N VAL A 187 -7.05 -11.70 -7.89
CA VAL A 187 -6.58 -10.40 -8.38
C VAL A 187 -6.37 -9.42 -7.22
N GLY A 188 -5.40 -8.50 -7.33
CA GLY A 188 -5.22 -7.40 -6.39
C GLY A 188 -3.79 -7.25 -5.85
N GLY A 189 -2.91 -8.23 -6.06
CA GLY A 189 -1.53 -8.18 -5.56
C GLY A 189 -1.46 -7.96 -4.05
N LEU A 190 -0.72 -6.93 -3.60
CA LEU A 190 -0.63 -6.62 -2.16
C LEU A 190 -1.94 -6.12 -1.55
N LEU A 191 -2.86 -5.53 -2.32
CA LEU A 191 -4.20 -5.20 -1.81
C LEU A 191 -4.94 -6.45 -1.35
N MET A 192 -4.81 -7.55 -2.10
CA MET A 192 -5.44 -8.83 -1.77
C MET A 192 -4.73 -9.56 -0.64
N TYR A 193 -3.41 -9.75 -0.74
CA TYR A 193 -2.67 -10.67 0.12
C TYR A 193 -1.58 -10.05 0.99
N GLY A 194 -1.25 -8.76 0.80
CA GLY A 194 -0.27 -8.05 1.63
C GLY A 194 -0.91 -7.21 2.73
N ILE A 195 -2.13 -6.74 2.52
CA ILE A 195 -2.90 -5.92 3.46
C ILE A 195 -3.96 -6.81 4.11
N PRO A 196 -4.07 -6.85 5.45
CA PRO A 196 -5.07 -7.70 6.13
C PRO A 196 -6.50 -7.22 5.87
N ASN A 197 -7.45 -8.16 6.01
CA ASN A 197 -8.86 -7.90 5.70
C ASN A 197 -9.48 -6.78 6.58
N MET A 198 -9.07 -6.67 7.85
CA MET A 198 -9.55 -5.62 8.76
C MET A 198 -9.10 -4.20 8.37
N LYS A 199 -8.14 -4.05 7.47
CA LYS A 199 -7.69 -2.76 6.93
C LYS A 199 -8.27 -2.47 5.55
N LEU A 200 -8.54 -3.52 4.77
CA LEU A 200 -9.18 -3.48 3.45
C LEU A 200 -9.93 -4.79 3.22
N GLU A 201 -11.24 -4.76 3.36
CA GLU A 201 -12.06 -5.95 3.05
C GLU A 201 -11.96 -6.31 1.57
N LYS A 202 -11.79 -7.61 1.30
CA LYS A 202 -11.48 -8.09 -0.05
C LYS A 202 -12.68 -8.02 -1.00
N THR A 203 -13.87 -7.90 -0.46
CA THR A 203 -15.12 -7.65 -1.20
C THR A 203 -15.06 -6.37 -2.05
N TYR A 204 -14.36 -5.33 -1.60
CA TYR A 204 -14.16 -4.09 -2.37
C TYR A 204 -13.26 -4.30 -3.60
N ILE A 205 -12.25 -5.17 -3.47
CA ILE A 205 -11.39 -5.54 -4.60
C ILE A 205 -12.20 -6.36 -5.61
N GLU A 206 -12.93 -7.36 -5.13
CA GLU A 206 -13.78 -8.21 -5.98
C GLU A 206 -14.86 -7.40 -6.69
N ARG A 207 -15.48 -6.43 -6.01
CA ARG A 207 -16.45 -5.50 -6.59
C ARG A 207 -15.86 -4.75 -7.78
N LYS A 208 -14.67 -4.18 -7.63
CA LYS A 208 -13.99 -3.44 -8.71
C LYS A 208 -13.55 -4.35 -9.84
N VAL A 209 -12.99 -5.52 -9.54
CA VAL A 209 -12.57 -6.51 -10.55
C VAL A 209 -13.78 -6.95 -11.40
N LYS A 210 -14.91 -7.28 -10.77
CA LYS A 210 -16.16 -7.63 -11.48
C LYS A 210 -16.67 -6.49 -12.37
N LEU A 211 -16.48 -5.24 -11.98
CA LEU A 211 -16.80 -4.08 -12.82
C LEU A 211 -15.91 -4.07 -14.07
N MET A 212 -14.58 -4.18 -13.87
CA MET A 212 -13.61 -4.20 -14.98
C MET A 212 -13.83 -5.39 -15.94
N GLU A 213 -14.22 -6.57 -15.42
CA GLU A 213 -14.58 -7.73 -16.26
C GLU A 213 -15.80 -7.44 -17.14
N LYS A 214 -16.84 -6.80 -16.58
CA LYS A 214 -18.02 -6.38 -17.34
C LYS A 214 -17.69 -5.32 -18.40
N GLU A 215 -16.64 -4.55 -18.20
CA GLU A 215 -16.12 -3.58 -19.17
C GLU A 215 -15.20 -4.20 -20.23
N GLY A 216 -14.86 -5.50 -20.08
CA GLY A 216 -14.14 -6.28 -21.07
C GLY A 216 -12.66 -6.54 -20.77
N VAL A 217 -12.19 -6.27 -19.56
CA VAL A 217 -10.87 -6.70 -19.11
C VAL A 217 -10.89 -8.21 -18.82
N VAL A 218 -9.93 -8.94 -19.35
CA VAL A 218 -9.78 -10.39 -19.12
C VAL A 218 -8.74 -10.62 -18.03
N PHE A 219 -9.09 -11.32 -16.96
CA PHE A 219 -8.16 -11.74 -15.91
C PHE A 219 -7.83 -13.23 -16.02
N LYS A 220 -6.54 -13.57 -15.99
CA LYS A 220 -6.03 -14.95 -15.95
C LYS A 220 -5.25 -15.14 -14.65
N THR A 221 -5.93 -15.67 -13.62
CA THR A 221 -5.35 -15.97 -12.31
C THR A 221 -4.69 -17.35 -12.28
N GLY A 222 -3.79 -17.59 -11.32
CA GLY A 222 -3.02 -18.83 -11.21
C GLY A 222 -1.99 -19.01 -12.33
N VAL A 223 -1.64 -17.95 -13.07
CA VAL A 223 -0.71 -18.00 -14.20
C VAL A 223 0.54 -17.18 -13.90
N ASN A 224 1.65 -17.86 -13.69
CA ASN A 224 2.94 -17.25 -13.38
C ASN A 224 3.76 -17.03 -14.66
N VAL A 225 3.77 -15.82 -15.18
CA VAL A 225 4.54 -15.45 -16.38
C VAL A 225 6.05 -15.53 -16.09
N GLY A 226 6.79 -16.17 -16.99
CA GLY A 226 8.20 -16.52 -16.82
C GLY A 226 8.43 -17.91 -16.24
N VAL A 227 7.35 -18.58 -15.78
CA VAL A 227 7.35 -19.98 -15.33
C VAL A 227 6.36 -20.78 -16.17
N ASP A 228 5.06 -20.49 -16.08
CA ASP A 228 3.98 -21.21 -16.77
C ASP A 228 3.82 -20.73 -18.23
N VAL A 229 4.03 -19.44 -18.46
CA VAL A 229 3.95 -18.80 -19.77
C VAL A 229 5.29 -18.13 -20.09
N LYS A 230 5.87 -18.43 -21.26
CA LYS A 230 7.14 -17.85 -21.68
C LYS A 230 6.98 -16.38 -22.11
N ALA A 231 7.95 -15.55 -21.73
CA ALA A 231 7.98 -14.12 -22.12
C ALA A 231 7.89 -13.92 -23.65
N GLN A 232 8.54 -14.80 -24.42
CA GLN A 232 8.54 -14.73 -25.87
C GLN A 232 7.16 -15.00 -26.49
N ASP A 233 6.37 -15.86 -25.87
CA ASP A 233 5.02 -16.19 -26.35
C ASP A 233 4.10 -14.97 -26.17
N LEU A 234 4.17 -14.27 -25.03
CA LEU A 234 3.45 -13.02 -24.81
C LEU A 234 3.85 -11.94 -25.82
N LYS A 235 5.14 -11.77 -26.10
CA LYS A 235 5.64 -10.80 -27.09
C LYS A 235 5.19 -11.09 -28.51
N LYS A 236 4.94 -12.36 -28.85
CA LYS A 236 4.38 -12.76 -30.16
C LYS A 236 2.89 -12.56 -30.25
N GLN A 237 2.16 -12.84 -29.15
CA GLN A 237 0.70 -12.84 -29.11
C GLN A 237 0.12 -11.44 -28.95
N TYR A 238 0.81 -10.52 -28.29
CA TYR A 238 0.31 -9.18 -27.96
C TYR A 238 1.10 -8.08 -28.67
N ASP A 239 0.42 -6.97 -28.95
CA ASP A 239 1.04 -5.77 -29.53
C ASP A 239 1.95 -5.05 -28.50
N ALA A 240 1.62 -5.11 -27.22
CA ALA A 240 2.43 -4.62 -26.11
C ALA A 240 2.31 -5.52 -24.86
N VAL A 241 3.36 -5.52 -24.04
CA VAL A 241 3.40 -6.20 -22.74
C VAL A 241 3.78 -5.18 -21.66
N VAL A 242 3.00 -5.08 -20.59
CA VAL A 242 3.29 -4.19 -19.45
C VAL A 242 3.57 -5.02 -18.21
N LEU A 243 4.74 -4.83 -17.63
CA LEU A 243 5.19 -5.55 -16.45
C LEU A 243 4.91 -4.73 -15.19
N CYS A 244 4.00 -5.22 -14.34
CA CYS A 244 3.55 -4.59 -13.10
C CYS A 244 3.67 -5.57 -11.91
N CYS A 245 4.79 -6.31 -11.85
CA CYS A 245 4.98 -7.40 -10.87
C CYS A 245 5.31 -6.93 -9.46
N GLY A 246 5.37 -5.63 -9.23
CA GLY A 246 5.68 -5.02 -7.94
C GLY A 246 7.12 -5.25 -7.47
N ALA A 247 7.42 -4.85 -6.23
CA ALA A 247 8.64 -5.16 -5.50
C ALA A 247 8.34 -6.28 -4.50
N SER A 248 8.49 -7.53 -4.92
CA SER A 248 8.08 -8.70 -4.13
C SER A 248 9.25 -9.59 -3.68
N ASN A 249 10.50 -9.12 -3.83
CA ASN A 249 11.68 -9.77 -3.29
C ASN A 249 11.93 -9.23 -1.86
N PRO A 250 11.61 -9.99 -0.79
CA PRO A 250 11.71 -9.47 0.57
C PRO A 250 13.17 -9.29 0.99
N ARG A 251 13.45 -8.21 1.72
CA ARG A 251 14.75 -8.02 2.37
C ARG A 251 14.87 -8.97 3.55
N ASP A 252 15.93 -9.76 3.57
CA ASP A 252 16.20 -10.72 4.64
C ASP A 252 17.20 -10.17 5.67
N ILE A 253 17.25 -10.82 6.84
CA ILE A 253 18.17 -10.51 7.93
C ILE A 253 19.33 -11.49 7.89
N LYS A 254 20.54 -10.94 7.99
CA LYS A 254 21.77 -11.74 8.06
C LYS A 254 22.15 -11.99 9.53
N ALA A 255 21.37 -12.84 10.21
CA ALA A 255 21.66 -13.24 11.59
C ALA A 255 21.87 -14.75 11.69
N PRO A 256 22.81 -15.25 12.51
CA PRO A 256 22.90 -16.66 12.84
C PRO A 256 21.55 -17.23 13.27
N GLY A 257 21.26 -18.47 12.94
CA GLY A 257 19.99 -19.10 13.27
C GLY A 257 18.79 -18.69 12.38
N ARG A 258 18.97 -17.81 11.36
CA ARG A 258 17.88 -17.34 10.45
C ARG A 258 17.09 -18.46 9.79
N LYS A 259 17.69 -19.63 9.59
CA LYS A 259 17.05 -20.80 8.95
C LYS A 259 16.22 -21.65 9.90
N SER A 260 16.13 -21.32 11.18
CA SER A 260 15.30 -22.04 12.14
C SER A 260 13.83 -21.99 11.75
N LYS A 261 13.09 -23.05 12.03
CA LYS A 261 11.63 -23.09 11.86
C LYS A 261 10.98 -22.02 12.75
N GLY A 262 9.87 -21.45 12.32
CA GLY A 262 9.19 -20.38 13.05
C GLY A 262 9.60 -18.97 12.64
N ILE A 263 10.51 -18.82 11.65
CA ILE A 263 10.95 -17.52 11.14
C ILE A 263 10.47 -17.34 9.70
N TYR A 264 9.54 -16.41 9.48
CA TYR A 264 8.88 -16.17 8.20
C TYR A 264 9.00 -14.72 7.75
N PHE A 265 8.83 -14.48 6.46
CA PHE A 265 8.60 -13.11 5.97
C PHE A 265 7.18 -12.67 6.29
N ALA A 266 7.02 -11.41 6.65
CA ALA A 266 5.72 -10.81 6.98
C ALA A 266 4.68 -11.00 5.87
N VAL A 267 5.10 -10.88 4.60
CA VAL A 267 4.18 -11.06 3.45
C VAL A 267 3.64 -12.49 3.34
N ASP A 268 4.44 -13.49 3.67
CA ASP A 268 4.00 -14.90 3.64
C ASP A 268 2.99 -15.16 4.78
N TYR A 269 3.25 -14.59 5.95
CA TYR A 269 2.35 -14.65 7.10
C TYR A 269 0.99 -14.00 6.79
N LEU A 270 1.00 -12.74 6.30
CA LEU A 270 -0.21 -12.01 5.98
C LEU A 270 -0.99 -12.65 4.83
N LYS A 271 -0.27 -13.14 3.81
CA LYS A 271 -0.88 -13.89 2.71
C LYS A 271 -1.56 -15.17 3.19
N ALA A 272 -0.88 -15.99 4.00
CA ALA A 272 -1.44 -17.22 4.50
C ALA A 272 -2.67 -16.98 5.39
N ALA A 273 -2.62 -15.98 6.28
CA ALA A 273 -3.73 -15.59 7.13
C ALA A 273 -4.94 -15.11 6.31
N THR A 274 -4.73 -14.18 5.37
CA THR A 274 -5.82 -13.66 4.53
C THR A 274 -6.40 -14.77 3.64
N LYS A 275 -5.56 -15.62 3.05
CA LYS A 275 -6.05 -16.72 2.21
C LYS A 275 -6.90 -17.70 2.98
N SER A 276 -6.45 -18.17 4.14
CA SER A 276 -7.20 -19.08 5.00
C SER A 276 -8.51 -18.46 5.52
N LEU A 277 -8.50 -17.15 5.84
CA LEU A 277 -9.72 -16.40 6.17
C LEU A 277 -10.73 -16.46 5.04
N LEU A 278 -10.31 -16.13 3.80
CA LEU A 278 -11.20 -16.05 2.64
C LEU A 278 -11.68 -17.43 2.15
N ASP A 279 -10.82 -18.45 2.21
CA ASP A 279 -11.15 -19.78 1.69
C ASP A 279 -12.05 -20.56 2.65
N SER A 280 -11.89 -20.37 3.97
CA SER A 280 -12.51 -21.28 4.95
C SER A 280 -12.84 -20.66 6.30
N ASN A 281 -12.66 -19.35 6.47
CA ASN A 281 -12.72 -18.69 7.78
C ASN A 281 -11.81 -19.42 8.83
N PHE A 282 -10.57 -19.69 8.40
CA PHE A 282 -9.53 -20.41 9.17
C PHE A 282 -9.79 -21.90 9.46
N ALA A 283 -10.87 -22.49 8.96
CA ALA A 283 -11.18 -23.92 9.21
C ALA A 283 -10.17 -24.88 8.56
N ASP A 284 -9.52 -24.46 7.46
CA ASP A 284 -8.50 -25.26 6.74
C ASP A 284 -7.15 -25.36 7.46
N LYS A 285 -6.92 -24.51 8.48
CA LYS A 285 -5.67 -24.41 9.24
C LYS A 285 -4.41 -24.21 8.38
N LYS A 286 -4.55 -23.68 7.16
CA LYS A 286 -3.44 -23.44 6.23
C LYS A 286 -2.84 -22.05 6.39
N TYR A 287 -2.68 -21.60 7.62
CA TYR A 287 -2.04 -20.34 7.98
C TYR A 287 -0.92 -20.57 8.99
N ILE A 288 -0.05 -19.58 9.14
CA ILE A 288 1.00 -19.61 10.16
C ILE A 288 0.36 -19.20 11.48
N ASP A 289 0.21 -20.19 12.38
CA ASP A 289 -0.49 -19.99 13.64
C ASP A 289 0.36 -19.21 14.64
N ALA A 290 -0.23 -18.15 15.23
CA ALA A 290 0.37 -17.35 16.28
C ALA A 290 -0.20 -17.65 17.67
N LYS A 291 -1.19 -18.55 17.77
CA LYS A 291 -1.87 -18.85 19.03
C LYS A 291 -0.90 -19.34 20.10
N ASP A 292 -1.01 -18.76 21.29
CA ASP A 292 -0.19 -19.08 22.48
C ASP A 292 1.33 -18.90 22.29
N LYS A 293 1.77 -18.19 21.23
CA LYS A 293 3.19 -17.95 20.91
C LYS A 293 3.67 -16.58 21.35
N ASN A 294 4.96 -16.53 21.69
CA ASN A 294 5.70 -15.28 21.83
C ASN A 294 6.12 -14.82 20.44
N VAL A 295 5.52 -13.72 19.95
CA VAL A 295 5.72 -13.22 18.60
C VAL A 295 6.70 -12.05 18.59
N MET A 296 7.64 -12.09 17.64
CA MET A 296 8.54 -10.98 17.35
C MET A 296 8.31 -10.49 15.92
N VAL A 297 8.02 -9.20 15.76
CA VAL A 297 7.93 -8.53 14.46
C VAL A 297 9.18 -7.69 14.30
N ILE A 298 9.87 -7.80 13.14
CA ILE A 298 11.08 -7.05 12.86
C ILE A 298 10.79 -6.04 11.75
N GLY A 299 10.69 -4.77 12.14
CA GLY A 299 10.34 -3.61 11.30
C GLY A 299 9.18 -2.80 11.86
N GLY A 300 9.36 -1.48 11.92
CA GLY A 300 8.41 -0.52 12.50
C GLY A 300 7.38 0.07 11.54
N GLY A 301 7.41 -0.32 10.25
CA GLY A 301 6.50 0.23 9.23
C GLY A 301 5.10 -0.41 9.23
N ASP A 302 4.26 0.02 8.27
CA ASP A 302 2.85 -0.42 8.13
C ASP A 302 2.71 -1.96 8.06
N THR A 303 3.57 -2.65 7.32
CA THR A 303 3.56 -4.12 7.25
C THR A 303 3.83 -4.77 8.62
N GLY A 304 4.72 -4.16 9.42
CA GLY A 304 4.98 -4.59 10.79
C GLY A 304 3.75 -4.42 11.67
N ASN A 305 3.09 -3.26 11.59
CA ASN A 305 1.83 -3.02 12.29
C ASN A 305 0.72 -4.00 11.88
N ASP A 306 0.60 -4.32 10.60
CA ASP A 306 -0.35 -5.31 10.08
C ASP A 306 -0.08 -6.72 10.64
N CYS A 307 1.20 -7.08 10.83
CA CYS A 307 1.59 -8.32 11.52
C CYS A 307 1.22 -8.30 13.00
N VAL A 308 1.39 -7.17 13.68
CA VAL A 308 0.98 -6.99 15.09
C VAL A 308 -0.52 -7.24 15.24
N GLY A 309 -1.36 -6.52 14.49
CA GLY A 309 -2.81 -6.67 14.55
C GLY A 309 -3.31 -8.07 14.18
N THR A 310 -2.68 -8.71 13.19
CA THR A 310 -3.01 -10.09 12.78
C THR A 310 -2.63 -11.09 13.88
N SER A 311 -1.45 -10.95 14.51
CA SER A 311 -0.99 -11.88 15.55
C SER A 311 -1.87 -11.80 16.80
N ILE A 312 -2.34 -10.61 17.18
CA ILE A 312 -3.27 -10.43 18.30
C ILE A 312 -4.59 -11.15 18.02
N ARG A 313 -5.17 -10.99 16.82
CA ARG A 313 -6.41 -11.68 16.42
C ARG A 313 -6.28 -13.19 16.39
N LEU A 314 -5.09 -13.69 16.06
CA LEU A 314 -4.77 -15.12 16.11
C LEU A 314 -4.39 -15.61 17.51
N GLY A 315 -4.47 -14.77 18.55
CA GLY A 315 -4.32 -15.19 19.95
C GLY A 315 -2.88 -15.37 20.43
N CYS A 316 -1.93 -14.53 20.00
CA CYS A 316 -0.55 -14.60 20.48
C CYS A 316 -0.47 -14.36 22.00
N LYS A 317 0.48 -15.04 22.66
CA LYS A 317 0.73 -14.95 24.11
C LYS A 317 1.40 -13.63 24.50
N SER A 318 2.36 -13.20 23.71
CA SER A 318 3.06 -11.92 23.87
C SER A 318 3.55 -11.42 22.52
N LEU A 319 3.84 -10.11 22.43
CA LEU A 319 4.28 -9.52 21.19
C LEU A 319 5.29 -8.40 21.45
N ILE A 320 6.38 -8.39 20.67
CA ILE A 320 7.32 -7.28 20.55
C ILE A 320 7.53 -6.92 19.09
N GLN A 321 7.70 -5.61 18.81
CA GLN A 321 8.01 -5.09 17.47
C GLN A 321 9.35 -4.35 17.53
N LEU A 322 10.35 -4.82 16.79
CA LEU A 322 11.68 -4.21 16.76
C LEU A 322 11.74 -3.10 15.71
N GLU A 323 12.23 -1.94 16.14
CA GLU A 323 12.53 -0.80 15.28
C GLU A 323 14.00 -0.40 15.42
N MET A 324 14.75 -0.38 14.31
CA MET A 324 16.16 -0.03 14.31
C MET A 324 16.40 1.45 14.63
N MET A 325 15.48 2.31 14.21
CA MET A 325 15.61 3.75 14.35
C MET A 325 15.18 4.20 15.77
N PRO A 326 15.65 5.37 16.24
CA PRO A 326 15.14 5.96 17.49
C PRO A 326 13.65 6.30 17.36
N LYS A 327 12.95 6.32 18.50
CA LYS A 327 11.58 6.80 18.57
C LYS A 327 11.52 8.25 18.04
N LEU A 328 10.61 8.49 17.12
CA LEU A 328 10.32 9.85 16.66
C LEU A 328 9.65 10.66 17.77
N PRO A 329 9.76 11.99 17.76
CA PRO A 329 9.06 12.85 18.71
C PRO A 329 7.53 12.70 18.55
N ASP A 330 6.80 12.97 19.63
CA ASP A 330 5.33 12.87 19.61
C ASP A 330 4.71 14.07 18.87
N GLU A 331 5.41 15.20 18.75
CA GLU A 331 4.97 16.40 18.04
C GLU A 331 5.97 16.83 16.96
N ARG A 332 5.47 17.56 15.97
CA ARG A 332 6.27 18.12 14.87
C ARG A 332 7.32 19.11 15.42
N GLN A 333 8.56 18.90 15.06
CA GLN A 333 9.67 19.74 15.50
C GLN A 333 9.90 20.94 14.55
N PRO A 334 10.52 22.05 15.01
CA PRO A 334 10.82 23.22 14.19
C PRO A 334 11.66 22.94 12.94
N ASN A 335 12.51 21.92 12.96
CA ASN A 335 13.32 21.48 11.82
C ASN A 335 12.56 20.60 10.81
N ASN A 336 11.27 20.38 11.05
CA ASN A 336 10.34 19.65 10.18
C ASN A 336 9.06 20.46 9.91
N PRO A 337 9.17 21.67 9.32
CA PRO A 337 8.02 22.55 9.11
C PRO A 337 7.06 22.02 8.05
N TRP A 338 5.79 22.50 8.10
CA TRP A 338 4.87 22.33 6.97
C TRP A 338 5.49 22.95 5.69
N PRO A 339 5.32 22.36 4.51
CA PRO A 339 4.50 21.20 4.18
C PRO A 339 5.28 19.86 4.13
N GLU A 340 6.41 19.75 4.80
CA GLU A 340 7.14 18.49 4.88
C GLU A 340 6.28 17.38 5.49
N TRP A 341 6.56 16.13 5.13
CA TRP A 341 5.96 14.97 5.81
C TRP A 341 6.26 15.03 7.32
N PRO A 342 5.26 14.89 8.20
CA PRO A 342 5.49 14.97 9.64
C PRO A 342 6.32 13.78 10.13
N ARG A 343 7.46 14.08 10.73
CA ARG A 343 8.34 13.10 11.40
C ARG A 343 7.95 12.99 12.86
N VAL A 344 6.79 12.38 13.10
CA VAL A 344 6.24 12.19 14.43
C VAL A 344 5.94 10.71 14.67
N CYS A 345 6.00 10.31 15.94
CA CYS A 345 5.63 8.96 16.35
C CYS A 345 4.12 8.80 16.21
N LYS A 346 3.70 7.93 15.30
CA LYS A 346 2.29 7.57 15.15
C LYS A 346 2.06 6.20 15.78
N THR A 347 0.94 6.07 16.47
CA THR A 347 0.44 4.78 16.92
C THR A 347 -0.70 4.39 15.98
N ASP A 348 -0.58 3.24 15.34
CA ASP A 348 -1.56 2.71 14.40
C ASP A 348 -2.35 1.58 15.09
N TYR A 349 -3.39 1.09 14.43
CA TYR A 349 -4.38 0.19 14.98
C TYR A 349 -3.79 -1.05 15.69
N GLY A 350 -2.76 -1.67 15.15
CA GLY A 350 -2.14 -2.87 15.74
C GLY A 350 -1.38 -2.55 17.02
N GLN A 351 -0.65 -1.42 17.08
CA GLN A 351 -0.01 -0.98 18.33
C GLN A 351 -1.06 -0.59 19.38
N GLU A 352 -2.15 0.09 19.00
CA GLU A 352 -3.26 0.38 19.93
C GLU A 352 -3.85 -0.89 20.53
N GLU A 353 -4.06 -1.90 19.69
CA GLU A 353 -4.55 -3.22 20.10
C GLU A 353 -3.56 -3.92 21.05
N ALA A 354 -2.26 -3.86 20.75
CA ALA A 354 -1.24 -4.41 21.62
C ALA A 354 -1.19 -3.71 22.99
N ILE A 355 -1.32 -2.39 23.01
CA ILE A 355 -1.41 -1.61 24.27
C ILE A 355 -2.66 -2.04 25.07
N ALA A 356 -3.79 -2.19 24.42
CA ALA A 356 -5.03 -2.57 25.09
C ALA A 356 -5.00 -4.01 25.65
N VAL A 357 -4.32 -4.94 24.96
CA VAL A 357 -4.24 -6.36 25.37
C VAL A 357 -3.12 -6.60 26.37
N PHE A 358 -1.92 -5.99 26.15
CA PHE A 358 -0.72 -6.31 26.93
C PHE A 358 -0.32 -5.17 27.90
N GLY A 359 -1.04 -4.05 27.91
CA GLY A 359 -0.79 -2.92 28.81
C GLY A 359 0.43 -2.07 28.47
N LYS A 360 1.09 -2.28 27.31
CA LYS A 360 2.29 -1.53 26.90
C LYS A 360 2.44 -1.49 25.39
N ASP A 361 3.12 -0.46 24.88
CA ASP A 361 3.53 -0.35 23.48
C ASP A 361 4.45 -1.52 23.12
N PRO A 362 4.17 -2.26 22.05
CA PRO A 362 4.99 -3.41 21.64
C PRO A 362 6.33 -3.00 21.03
N ARG A 363 6.54 -1.74 20.66
CA ARG A 363 7.73 -1.26 19.96
C ARG A 363 8.95 -1.15 20.85
N VAL A 364 10.05 -1.75 20.40
CA VAL A 364 11.38 -1.66 21.02
C VAL A 364 12.29 -0.96 20.03
N TYR A 365 12.61 0.29 20.32
CA TYR A 365 13.41 1.16 19.44
C TYR A 365 14.91 0.91 19.59
N GLN A 366 15.68 1.33 18.58
CA GLN A 366 17.13 1.22 18.54
C GLN A 366 17.61 -0.19 18.90
N THR A 367 16.96 -1.20 18.33
CA THR A 367 17.23 -2.60 18.67
C THR A 367 17.16 -3.46 17.41
N THR A 368 18.08 -4.41 17.31
CA THR A 368 18.06 -5.42 16.25
C THR A 368 18.35 -6.81 16.79
N VAL A 369 18.12 -7.82 15.94
CA VAL A 369 18.46 -9.22 16.27
C VAL A 369 19.91 -9.48 15.92
N LYS A 370 20.68 -10.01 16.89
CA LYS A 370 22.05 -10.48 16.72
C LYS A 370 22.11 -11.95 16.34
N GLU A 371 21.23 -12.77 16.93
CA GLU A 371 21.20 -14.22 16.74
C GLU A 371 19.81 -14.78 17.06
N PHE A 372 19.39 -15.82 16.33
CA PHE A 372 18.25 -16.68 16.67
C PHE A 372 18.74 -17.99 17.25
N ILE A 373 18.17 -18.41 18.35
CA ILE A 373 18.53 -19.63 19.05
C ILE A 373 17.40 -20.64 18.85
N ALA A 374 17.75 -21.83 18.34
CA ALA A 374 16.80 -22.90 18.10
C ALA A 374 16.84 -23.95 19.23
N ASN A 375 15.71 -24.62 19.44
CA ASN A 375 15.62 -25.79 20.28
C ASN A 375 16.14 -27.06 19.53
N GLU A 376 16.14 -28.22 20.20
CA GLU A 376 16.57 -29.50 19.63
C GLU A 376 15.79 -29.95 18.39
N LYS A 377 14.55 -29.40 18.19
CA LYS A 377 13.70 -29.67 17.01
C LYS A 377 13.98 -28.70 15.83
N GLY A 378 14.94 -27.80 16.00
CA GLY A 378 15.29 -26.81 15.03
C GLY A 378 14.27 -25.66 14.91
N GLU A 379 13.43 -25.47 15.93
CA GLU A 379 12.46 -24.39 16.02
C GLU A 379 13.04 -23.23 16.82
N VAL A 380 12.80 -21.99 16.39
CA VAL A 380 13.24 -20.80 17.14
C VAL A 380 12.58 -20.80 18.52
N CYS A 381 13.37 -20.61 19.58
CA CYS A 381 12.85 -20.55 20.94
C CYS A 381 13.32 -19.31 21.71
N LYS A 382 14.40 -18.67 21.26
CA LYS A 382 14.89 -17.40 21.79
C LYS A 382 15.51 -16.56 20.67
N ALA A 383 15.58 -15.24 20.89
CA ALA A 383 16.39 -14.34 20.09
C ALA A 383 17.32 -13.54 21.01
N LYS A 384 18.57 -13.42 20.61
CA LYS A 384 19.56 -12.52 21.22
C LYS A 384 19.46 -11.18 20.53
N LEU A 385 19.09 -10.16 21.26
CA LEU A 385 18.92 -8.78 20.80
C LEU A 385 20.13 -7.95 21.20
N VAL A 386 20.38 -6.87 20.47
CA VAL A 386 21.43 -5.90 20.77
C VAL A 386 20.90 -4.50 20.53
N LYS A 387 21.26 -3.54 21.39
CA LYS A 387 20.93 -2.13 21.21
C LYS A 387 21.77 -1.52 20.11
N LEU A 388 21.19 -0.52 19.46
CA LEU A 388 21.83 0.25 18.40
C LEU A 388 21.98 1.70 18.79
N GLU A 389 23.06 2.33 18.32
CA GLU A 389 23.26 3.77 18.42
C GLU A 389 23.65 4.35 17.06
N SER A 390 23.30 5.61 16.83
CA SER A 390 23.67 6.30 15.58
C SER A 390 25.13 6.73 15.66
N LYS A 391 25.96 6.23 14.73
CA LYS A 391 27.38 6.61 14.58
C LYS A 391 27.64 7.14 13.17
N PHE A 392 28.43 8.21 13.07
CA PHE A 392 28.88 8.71 11.78
C PHE A 392 29.97 7.80 11.21
N ASP A 393 29.67 7.16 10.08
CA ASP A 393 30.63 6.34 9.34
C ASP A 393 31.41 7.20 8.35
N LYS A 394 32.70 7.40 8.61
CA LYS A 394 33.60 8.19 7.76
C LYS A 394 33.78 7.60 6.35
N LYS A 395 33.59 6.27 6.18
CA LYS A 395 33.77 5.61 4.86
C LYS A 395 32.59 5.89 3.93
N SER A 396 31.38 5.82 4.43
CA SER A 396 30.17 6.09 3.65
C SER A 396 29.71 7.55 3.69
N GLY A 397 30.27 8.39 4.60
CA GLY A 397 29.85 9.78 4.82
C GLY A 397 28.44 9.91 5.40
N ARG A 398 27.91 8.87 6.05
CA ARG A 398 26.53 8.80 6.54
C ARG A 398 26.48 8.30 7.98
N ASN A 399 25.39 8.66 8.67
CA ASN A 399 25.08 8.02 9.95
C ASN A 399 24.57 6.59 9.69
N ILE A 400 25.16 5.63 10.39
CA ILE A 400 24.76 4.23 10.43
C ILE A 400 24.34 3.85 11.84
N MET A 401 23.47 2.85 11.95
CA MET A 401 23.10 2.26 13.23
C MET A 401 24.13 1.17 13.57
N ALA A 402 24.90 1.38 14.63
CA ALA A 402 25.95 0.49 15.09
C ALA A 402 25.54 -0.22 16.38
N GLU A 403 25.98 -1.47 16.56
CA GLU A 403 25.73 -2.22 17.79
C GLU A 403 26.47 -1.60 18.99
N VAL A 404 25.78 -1.52 20.13
CA VAL A 404 26.35 -1.11 21.41
C VAL A 404 26.90 -2.35 22.10
N ALA A 405 28.23 -2.43 22.24
CA ALA A 405 28.89 -3.57 22.84
C ALA A 405 28.43 -3.80 24.31
N GLY A 406 28.18 -5.04 24.68
CA GLY A 406 27.75 -5.42 26.04
C GLY A 406 26.27 -5.09 26.33
N SER A 407 25.49 -4.70 25.33
CA SER A 407 24.05 -4.45 25.48
C SER A 407 23.16 -5.62 25.09
N GLU A 408 23.76 -6.77 24.85
CA GLU A 408 23.05 -7.97 24.42
C GLU A 408 22.17 -8.53 25.53
N TYR A 409 20.97 -8.98 25.13
CA TYR A 409 20.04 -9.68 26.03
C TYR A 409 19.20 -10.69 25.25
N GLU A 410 18.69 -11.70 25.94
CA GLU A 410 17.85 -12.73 25.33
C GLU A 410 16.37 -12.49 25.65
N VAL A 411 15.52 -12.80 24.67
CA VAL A 411 14.06 -12.81 24.81
C VAL A 411 13.50 -14.13 24.31
N PRO A 412 12.46 -14.68 24.94
CA PRO A 412 11.77 -15.86 24.42
C PRO A 412 11.01 -15.47 23.13
N VAL A 413 11.05 -16.34 22.13
CA VAL A 413 10.32 -16.15 20.87
C VAL A 413 10.00 -17.50 20.23
N ASP A 414 8.77 -17.67 19.79
CA ASP A 414 8.28 -18.90 19.12
C ASP A 414 7.93 -18.64 17.65
N LEU A 415 7.71 -17.37 17.29
CA LEU A 415 7.37 -16.94 15.93
C LEU A 415 8.03 -15.58 15.62
N VAL A 416 8.76 -15.53 14.52
CA VAL A 416 9.42 -14.29 14.04
C VAL A 416 8.88 -13.92 12.67
N LEU A 417 8.47 -12.65 12.53
CA LEU A 417 7.93 -12.07 11.29
C LEU A 417 8.83 -10.95 10.81
N ILE A 418 9.48 -11.15 9.65
CA ILE A 418 10.43 -10.20 9.09
C ILE A 418 9.69 -9.23 8.15
N ALA A 419 9.55 -7.98 8.57
CA ALA A 419 8.91 -6.87 7.87
C ALA A 419 9.93 -5.77 7.48
N ALA A 420 11.09 -6.16 6.95
CA ALA A 420 12.24 -5.28 6.69
C ALA A 420 12.20 -4.59 5.31
N GLY A 421 11.07 -4.62 4.60
CA GLY A 421 10.89 -4.04 3.27
C GLY A 421 11.31 -4.99 2.14
N PHE A 422 11.42 -4.45 0.91
CA PHE A 422 11.63 -5.23 -0.30
C PHE A 422 12.84 -4.73 -1.12
N LEU A 423 13.37 -5.63 -1.96
CA LEU A 423 14.50 -5.41 -2.85
C LEU A 423 14.05 -5.64 -4.31
N GLY A 424 13.25 -4.74 -4.86
CA GLY A 424 12.78 -4.85 -6.25
C GLY A 424 11.94 -6.08 -6.56
N SER A 425 11.85 -6.43 -7.83
CA SER A 425 11.09 -7.58 -8.34
C SER A 425 11.85 -8.89 -8.21
N GLN A 426 11.12 -10.00 -8.25
CA GLN A 426 11.75 -11.33 -8.31
C GLN A 426 12.50 -11.52 -9.61
N SER A 427 13.73 -12.04 -9.54
CA SER A 427 14.68 -12.12 -10.65
C SER A 427 14.25 -13.04 -11.81
N TYR A 428 13.35 -14.00 -11.57
CA TYR A 428 12.92 -14.92 -12.64
C TYR A 428 12.14 -14.19 -13.74
N VAL A 429 11.29 -13.20 -13.39
CA VAL A 429 10.52 -12.38 -14.36
C VAL A 429 11.47 -11.49 -15.15
N THR A 430 12.34 -10.76 -14.45
CA THR A 430 13.28 -9.84 -15.12
C THR A 430 14.24 -10.57 -16.06
N LYS A 431 14.71 -11.76 -15.67
CA LYS A 431 15.54 -12.64 -16.52
C LYS A 431 14.75 -13.21 -17.69
N ALA A 432 13.49 -13.66 -17.49
CA ALA A 432 12.68 -14.22 -18.57
C ALA A 432 12.43 -13.22 -19.71
N PHE A 433 12.35 -11.92 -19.39
CA PHE A 433 12.22 -10.85 -20.39
C PHE A 433 13.56 -10.25 -20.85
N GLY A 434 14.68 -10.53 -20.18
CA GLY A 434 15.98 -9.93 -20.51
C GLY A 434 16.07 -8.45 -20.18
N LEU A 435 15.55 -8.04 -19.02
CA LEU A 435 15.45 -6.63 -18.61
C LEU A 435 16.74 -6.12 -17.97
N ASP A 436 17.10 -4.90 -18.30
CA ASP A 436 18.13 -4.16 -17.60
C ASP A 436 17.60 -3.67 -16.25
N LEU A 437 18.45 -3.74 -15.22
CA LEU A 437 18.11 -3.35 -13.86
C LEU A 437 18.99 -2.19 -13.38
N THR A 438 18.43 -1.37 -12.50
CA THR A 438 19.20 -0.38 -11.74
C THR A 438 20.00 -1.06 -10.62
N GLU A 439 20.92 -0.34 -9.97
CA GLU A 439 21.65 -0.83 -8.78
C GLU A 439 20.72 -1.27 -7.64
N ARG A 440 19.50 -0.72 -7.59
CA ARG A 440 18.46 -1.09 -6.61
C ARG A 440 17.58 -2.25 -7.07
N THR A 441 17.95 -2.94 -8.15
CA THR A 441 17.21 -4.08 -8.73
C THR A 441 15.83 -3.75 -9.28
N ASN A 442 15.52 -2.48 -9.52
CA ASN A 442 14.32 -2.06 -10.24
C ASN A 442 14.57 -2.12 -11.75
N VAL A 443 13.52 -2.28 -12.55
CA VAL A 443 13.64 -2.29 -14.00
C VAL A 443 14.05 -0.90 -14.49
N LYS A 444 15.12 -0.85 -15.30
CA LYS A 444 15.66 0.38 -15.84
C LYS A 444 14.85 0.85 -17.05
N THR A 445 14.52 2.12 -17.07
CA THR A 445 13.93 2.83 -18.20
C THR A 445 14.69 4.15 -18.42
N VAL A 446 14.37 4.87 -19.49
CA VAL A 446 14.78 6.27 -19.62
C VAL A 446 13.94 7.09 -18.63
N GLU A 447 14.54 8.10 -18.02
CA GLU A 447 13.86 8.97 -17.05
C GLU A 447 12.59 9.59 -17.65
N GLY A 448 11.49 9.51 -16.89
CA GLY A 448 10.17 9.98 -17.32
C GLY A 448 9.45 9.06 -18.32
N HIS A 449 10.04 7.91 -18.66
CA HIS A 449 9.47 6.93 -19.57
C HIS A 449 9.28 5.56 -18.92
N PHE A 450 8.42 4.73 -19.54
CA PHE A 450 8.06 3.40 -19.04
C PHE A 450 8.48 2.27 -19.99
N LYS A 451 8.98 2.60 -21.19
CA LYS A 451 9.51 1.61 -22.13
C LYS A 451 10.84 1.06 -21.63
N THR A 452 10.98 -0.27 -21.62
CA THR A 452 12.20 -0.98 -21.20
C THR A 452 13.23 -1.07 -22.35
N ASN A 453 14.38 -1.69 -22.09
CA ASN A 453 15.37 -2.06 -23.10
C ASN A 453 14.84 -3.12 -24.11
N VAL A 454 13.70 -3.76 -23.83
CA VAL A 454 13.11 -4.80 -24.68
C VAL A 454 11.94 -4.20 -25.48
N ASP A 455 11.95 -4.43 -26.79
CA ASP A 455 10.90 -3.90 -27.66
C ASP A 455 9.52 -4.44 -27.27
N LYS A 456 8.48 -3.56 -27.38
CA LYS A 456 7.08 -3.79 -26.97
C LYS A 456 6.87 -4.03 -25.46
N VAL A 457 7.92 -3.95 -24.63
CA VAL A 457 7.82 -4.22 -23.19
C VAL A 457 7.96 -2.92 -22.40
N PHE A 458 6.97 -2.67 -21.55
CA PHE A 458 6.87 -1.53 -20.64
C PHE A 458 6.84 -2.02 -19.19
N THR A 459 7.05 -1.11 -18.24
CA THR A 459 7.01 -1.43 -16.82
C THR A 459 6.43 -0.26 -16.03
N ALA A 460 5.73 -0.54 -14.91
CA ALA A 460 5.20 0.49 -14.04
C ALA A 460 5.06 0.03 -12.58
N GLY A 461 4.89 0.97 -11.68
CA GLY A 461 4.71 0.75 -10.25
C GLY A 461 5.99 0.38 -9.53
N ASP A 462 5.89 -0.38 -8.43
CA ASP A 462 7.05 -0.69 -7.60
C ASP A 462 8.13 -1.52 -8.32
N MET A 463 7.77 -2.21 -9.40
CA MET A 463 8.76 -2.88 -10.27
C MET A 463 9.71 -1.90 -10.95
N HIS A 464 9.20 -0.71 -11.27
CA HIS A 464 9.92 0.38 -11.93
C HIS A 464 10.58 1.32 -10.91
N ARG A 465 9.77 1.90 -9.99
CA ARG A 465 10.27 2.94 -9.07
C ARG A 465 10.82 2.41 -7.74
N GLY A 466 10.60 1.15 -7.42
CA GLY A 466 10.84 0.58 -6.10
C GLY A 466 9.60 0.72 -5.19
N GLN A 467 9.69 0.13 -4.01
CA GLN A 467 8.63 0.14 -3.00
C GLN A 467 8.13 1.57 -2.74
N SER A 468 6.82 1.79 -2.89
CA SER A 468 6.22 3.12 -2.81
C SER A 468 4.76 3.09 -2.31
N LEU A 469 4.13 4.26 -2.20
CA LEU A 469 2.73 4.36 -1.82
C LEU A 469 1.80 3.87 -2.95
N VAL A 470 0.63 3.36 -2.58
CA VAL A 470 -0.41 2.90 -3.52
C VAL A 470 -0.73 3.96 -4.59
N VAL A 471 -0.79 5.23 -4.20
CA VAL A 471 -1.07 6.35 -5.13
C VAL A 471 0.06 6.56 -6.15
N TRP A 472 1.31 6.25 -5.82
CA TRP A 472 2.40 6.25 -6.79
C TRP A 472 2.30 5.09 -7.78
N ALA A 473 1.92 3.91 -7.31
CA ALA A 473 1.69 2.76 -8.19
C ALA A 473 0.56 3.03 -9.19
N ILE A 474 -0.52 3.67 -8.74
CA ILE A 474 -1.63 4.10 -9.60
C ILE A 474 -1.16 5.19 -10.57
N ARG A 475 -0.40 6.20 -10.11
CA ARG A 475 0.14 7.27 -10.95
C ARG A 475 0.98 6.71 -12.10
N GLU A 476 1.93 5.84 -11.78
CA GLU A 476 2.77 5.22 -12.80
C GLU A 476 1.98 4.31 -13.75
N GLY A 477 0.96 3.60 -13.24
CA GLY A 477 0.07 2.82 -14.09
C GLY A 477 -0.65 3.69 -15.12
N ARG A 478 -1.17 4.85 -14.71
CA ARG A 478 -1.81 5.83 -15.59
C ARG A 478 -0.84 6.41 -16.63
N ASP A 479 0.32 6.85 -16.17
CA ASP A 479 1.30 7.48 -17.04
C ASP A 479 1.91 6.46 -18.03
N CYS A 480 2.12 5.22 -17.60
CA CYS A 480 2.53 4.10 -18.46
C CYS A 480 1.44 3.75 -19.50
N ALA A 481 0.17 3.70 -19.09
CA ALA A 481 -0.93 3.44 -20.04
C ALA A 481 -0.96 4.48 -21.18
N ARG A 482 -0.73 5.75 -20.86
CA ARG A 482 -0.60 6.82 -21.86
C ARG A 482 0.56 6.57 -22.84
N GLU A 483 1.73 6.15 -22.33
CA GLU A 483 2.89 5.86 -23.18
C GLU A 483 2.65 4.62 -24.07
N VAL A 484 2.01 3.58 -23.53
CA VAL A 484 1.62 2.38 -24.30
C VAL A 484 0.62 2.73 -25.40
N ASP A 485 -0.44 3.50 -25.08
CA ASP A 485 -1.43 3.96 -26.08
C ASP A 485 -0.75 4.76 -27.20
N LYS A 486 0.14 5.70 -26.83
CA LYS A 486 0.93 6.48 -27.81
C LYS A 486 1.81 5.58 -28.69
N ALA A 487 2.42 4.54 -28.12
CA ALA A 487 3.25 3.60 -28.90
C ALA A 487 2.41 2.75 -29.85
N LEU A 488 1.19 2.39 -29.49
CA LEU A 488 0.30 1.55 -30.30
C LEU A 488 -0.47 2.33 -31.39
N MET A 489 -0.83 3.60 -31.08
CA MET A 489 -1.73 4.40 -31.92
C MET A 489 -1.02 5.60 -32.59
N GLY A 490 0.22 5.92 -32.22
CA GLY A 490 0.94 7.11 -32.66
C GLY A 490 0.61 8.38 -31.85
N TYR A 491 -0.50 8.38 -31.10
CA TYR A 491 -0.95 9.45 -30.21
C TYR A 491 -1.71 8.87 -29.02
N SER A 492 -2.01 9.69 -28.01
CA SER A 492 -2.84 9.28 -26.88
C SER A 492 -3.82 10.37 -26.45
N ASN A 493 -5.04 9.95 -26.13
CA ASN A 493 -6.09 10.79 -25.54
C ASN A 493 -6.30 10.49 -24.03
N LEU A 494 -5.39 9.70 -23.41
CA LEU A 494 -5.42 9.35 -21.98
C LEU A 494 -4.83 10.43 -21.09
#